data_541ba48a2d855e6f44c7d29df7564c62
#
_entry.id   541ba48a2d855e6f44c7d29df7564c62
#
_cell.length_a   1.000
_cell.length_b   1.000
_cell.length_c   1.000
_cell.angle_alpha   90.00
_cell.angle_beta   90.00
_cell.angle_gamma   90.00
#
_symmetry.space_group_name_H-M   'P 1'
#
loop_
_entity.id
_entity.type
_entity.pdbx_description
1 polymer ?
#
loop_
_entity_poly.entity_id
_entity_poly.type
_entity_poly.pdbx_seq_one_letter_code
_entity_poly.pdbx_strand_id
1 'polypeptide(L)'
;MNRLENIIVDGKHGKPILLDVYWNTTNKPKPIVLFAHGFKGFKDWGTWSRIGYEIANAGFVFIKMNFSHNGVTSENLLEFLDLEGFGQNNYEIELDDIGCVLDWLEVQNLIPSSEIDSEDINLIGHSRGGGIAIIKASEDSRISSLITWAAVGTLDWMFNPGMIREWKATGVHLIINGRTKQEMPLYYQFYENFEKNQKRFDVKSALKGLEKPHLIIQGTNDPAIPVASAKLHKQWNPSATLVLIESADHVFDGRHPFSGKKLPLNTDILVRHTIDFLKKSFL
;
A
#
# COMPACT_ATOMS: atom_id res chain seq x y z
N MET A 1 -2.71 22.40 9.12
CA MET A 1 -2.86 20.98 8.75
C MET A 1 -4.03 20.41 9.51
N ASN A 2 -5.05 19.97 8.79
CA ASN A 2 -6.15 19.19 9.36
C ASN A 2 -5.76 17.72 9.37
N ARG A 3 -6.32 16.98 10.33
CA ARG A 3 -6.15 15.53 10.40
C ARG A 3 -7.37 14.87 11.02
N LEU A 4 -7.75 13.77 10.48
CA LEU A 4 -8.67 12.81 11.06
C LEU A 4 -7.89 11.50 11.24
N GLU A 5 -7.97 10.92 12.41
CA GLU A 5 -7.19 9.72 12.75
C GLU A 5 -8.15 8.60 13.19
N ASN A 6 -7.80 7.38 12.80
CA ASN A 6 -8.53 6.16 13.16
C ASN A 6 -10.01 6.16 12.74
N ILE A 7 -10.28 6.73 11.53
CA ILE A 7 -11.60 6.60 10.92
C ILE A 7 -11.84 5.11 10.66
N ILE A 8 -13.01 4.63 11.05
CA ILE A 8 -13.44 3.25 10.84
C ILE A 8 -14.28 3.20 9.57
N VAL A 9 -13.88 2.35 8.63
CA VAL A 9 -14.63 2.02 7.42
C VAL A 9 -14.98 0.53 7.47
N ASP A 10 -16.21 0.18 7.15
CA ASP A 10 -16.64 -1.21 7.15
C ASP A 10 -15.96 -1.99 6.02
N GLY A 11 -15.25 -3.05 6.38
CA GLY A 11 -14.69 -4.01 5.43
C GLY A 11 -15.69 -5.11 5.08
N LYS A 12 -15.62 -5.64 3.85
CA LYS A 12 -16.52 -6.71 3.37
C LYS A 12 -16.37 -8.04 4.11
N HIS A 13 -15.23 -8.25 4.77
CA HIS A 13 -14.84 -9.52 5.37
C HIS A 13 -14.96 -9.53 6.91
N GLY A 14 -15.87 -8.71 7.46
CA GLY A 14 -16.25 -8.71 8.88
C GLY A 14 -15.25 -8.02 9.81
N LYS A 15 -14.19 -7.39 9.30
CA LYS A 15 -13.26 -6.57 10.07
C LYS A 15 -13.18 -5.16 9.52
N PRO A 16 -12.98 -4.14 10.39
CA PRO A 16 -12.90 -2.75 9.96
C PRO A 16 -11.56 -2.44 9.28
N ILE A 17 -11.62 -1.47 8.38
CA ILE A 17 -10.47 -0.79 7.80
C ILE A 17 -10.24 0.50 8.58
N LEU A 18 -9.01 0.79 8.99
CA LEU A 18 -8.68 2.00 9.73
C LEU A 18 -7.98 2.99 8.81
N LEU A 19 -8.44 4.24 8.79
CA LEU A 19 -7.87 5.30 7.98
C LEU A 19 -7.36 6.46 8.82
N ASP A 20 -6.29 7.13 8.35
CA ASP A 20 -5.95 8.48 8.76
C ASP A 20 -5.93 9.39 7.52
N VAL A 21 -6.43 10.61 7.68
CA VAL A 21 -6.53 11.60 6.60
C VAL A 21 -5.83 12.90 6.99
N TYR A 22 -5.01 13.43 6.08
CA TYR A 22 -4.28 14.70 6.26
C TYR A 22 -4.51 15.64 5.09
N TRP A 23 -4.82 16.92 5.38
CA TRP A 23 -4.95 17.95 4.36
C TRP A 23 -4.73 19.37 4.93
N ASN A 24 -4.44 20.32 4.08
CA ASN A 24 -4.46 21.73 4.42
C ASN A 24 -5.74 22.38 3.88
N THR A 25 -6.39 23.23 4.69
CA THR A 25 -7.56 23.98 4.25
C THR A 25 -7.15 25.01 3.19
N THR A 26 -7.78 24.93 2.03
CA THR A 26 -7.55 25.84 0.90
C THR A 26 -8.86 26.34 0.28
N ASN A 27 -10.01 25.78 0.66
CA ASN A 27 -11.32 25.98 0.03
C ASN A 27 -11.28 25.71 -1.49
N LYS A 28 -10.43 24.78 -1.90
CA LYS A 28 -10.33 24.27 -3.28
C LYS A 28 -10.21 22.76 -3.23
N PRO A 29 -11.02 22.02 -4.03
CA PRO A 29 -10.89 20.56 -4.12
C PRO A 29 -9.45 20.16 -4.46
N LYS A 30 -8.96 19.15 -3.78
CA LYS A 30 -7.62 18.59 -3.95
C LYS A 30 -7.69 17.12 -4.29
N PRO A 31 -6.83 16.66 -5.18
CA PRO A 31 -6.70 15.24 -5.48
C PRO A 31 -6.37 14.41 -4.24
N ILE A 32 -6.84 13.19 -4.27
CA ILE A 32 -6.62 12.21 -3.19
C ILE A 32 -5.36 11.40 -3.50
N VAL A 33 -4.58 11.14 -2.46
CA VAL A 33 -3.47 10.19 -2.48
C VAL A 33 -3.75 9.12 -1.43
N LEU A 34 -4.17 7.92 -1.87
CA LEU A 34 -4.43 6.77 -1.00
C LEU A 34 -3.18 5.90 -0.91
N PHE A 35 -2.73 5.61 0.31
CA PHE A 35 -1.54 4.80 0.59
C PHE A 35 -1.90 3.46 1.21
N ALA A 36 -1.45 2.36 0.58
CA ALA A 36 -1.56 0.97 1.02
C ALA A 36 -0.18 0.42 1.41
N HIS A 37 -0.07 -0.04 2.68
CA HIS A 37 1.18 -0.58 3.23
C HIS A 37 1.49 -2.01 2.75
N GLY A 38 2.71 -2.48 3.00
CA GLY A 38 3.16 -3.83 2.67
C GLY A 38 2.83 -4.89 3.72
N PHE A 39 3.29 -6.13 3.46
CA PHE A 39 3.15 -7.28 4.35
C PHE A 39 3.79 -7.04 5.71
N LYS A 40 3.11 -7.41 6.79
CA LYS A 40 3.50 -7.12 8.18
C LYS A 40 3.68 -5.60 8.44
N GLY A 41 2.99 -4.77 7.64
CA GLY A 41 2.95 -3.33 7.80
C GLY A 41 1.66 -2.85 8.45
N PHE A 42 1.65 -1.58 8.80
CA PHE A 42 0.48 -0.85 9.29
C PHE A 42 0.62 0.65 9.00
N LYS A 43 -0.52 1.36 9.00
CA LYS A 43 -0.59 2.77 8.61
C LYS A 43 0.29 3.72 9.44
N ASP A 44 0.58 3.36 10.69
CA ASP A 44 1.37 4.16 11.65
C ASP A 44 2.84 3.72 11.74
N TRP A 45 3.30 2.88 10.80
CA TRP A 45 4.67 2.43 10.80
C TRP A 45 5.63 3.55 10.36
N GLY A 46 6.65 3.78 11.17
CA GLY A 46 7.83 4.57 10.78
C GLY A 46 7.51 5.97 10.26
N THR A 47 7.91 6.22 9.02
CA THR A 47 7.84 7.54 8.39
C THR A 47 6.52 7.86 7.69
N TRP A 48 5.56 6.92 7.61
CA TRP A 48 4.35 7.08 6.78
C TRP A 48 3.52 8.33 7.14
N SER A 49 3.34 8.61 8.44
CA SER A 49 2.64 9.83 8.87
C SER A 49 3.39 11.09 8.47
N ARG A 50 4.72 11.10 8.56
CA ARG A 50 5.52 12.25 8.16
C ARG A 50 5.49 12.46 6.64
N ILE A 51 5.55 11.38 5.86
CA ILE A 51 5.35 11.43 4.41
C ILE A 51 3.98 12.02 4.08
N GLY A 52 2.92 11.58 4.78
CA GLY A 52 1.57 12.11 4.60
C GLY A 52 1.48 13.62 4.83
N TYR A 53 2.20 14.14 5.81
CA TYR A 53 2.27 15.59 6.04
C TYR A 53 2.95 16.34 4.89
N GLU A 54 4.03 15.80 4.31
CA GLU A 54 4.69 16.44 3.17
C GLU A 54 3.80 16.42 1.92
N ILE A 55 3.10 15.33 1.66
CA ILE A 55 2.16 15.22 0.52
C ILE A 55 0.97 16.18 0.72
N ALA A 56 0.41 16.27 1.95
CA ALA A 56 -0.66 17.22 2.25
C ALA A 56 -0.20 18.69 2.14
N ASN A 57 1.04 18.99 2.54
CA ASN A 57 1.64 20.31 2.35
C ASN A 57 1.85 20.67 0.87
N ALA A 58 2.00 19.67 0.01
CA ALA A 58 2.15 19.85 -1.43
C ALA A 58 0.83 20.09 -2.16
N GLY A 59 -0.33 20.06 -1.44
CA GLY A 59 -1.65 20.39 -1.98
C GLY A 59 -2.55 19.21 -2.29
N PHE A 60 -2.38 18.09 -1.60
CA PHE A 60 -3.18 16.87 -1.76
C PHE A 60 -3.97 16.54 -0.48
N VAL A 61 -4.98 15.68 -0.61
CA VAL A 61 -5.58 14.98 0.53
C VAL A 61 -4.89 13.61 0.62
N PHE A 62 -4.08 13.41 1.66
CA PHE A 62 -3.38 12.14 1.86
C PHE A 62 -4.17 11.23 2.81
N ILE A 63 -4.38 10.00 2.40
CA ILE A 63 -5.07 8.97 3.17
C ILE A 63 -4.16 7.77 3.30
N LYS A 64 -3.88 7.32 4.52
CA LYS A 64 -3.21 6.04 4.78
C LYS A 64 -4.17 5.06 5.44
N MET A 65 -4.13 3.81 5.01
CA MET A 65 -5.03 2.77 5.49
C MET A 65 -4.31 1.62 6.17
N ASN A 66 -4.95 0.98 7.14
CA ASN A 66 -4.68 -0.41 7.51
C ASN A 66 -5.60 -1.31 6.71
N PHE A 67 -5.06 -2.38 6.14
CA PHE A 67 -5.89 -3.48 5.68
C PHE A 67 -6.63 -4.11 6.86
N SER A 68 -7.88 -4.51 6.66
CA SER A 68 -8.78 -5.02 7.71
C SER A 68 -8.21 -6.23 8.45
N HIS A 69 -7.41 -7.06 7.77
CA HIS A 69 -6.81 -8.27 8.29
C HIS A 69 -5.28 -8.16 8.46
N ASN A 70 -4.75 -6.95 8.68
CA ASN A 70 -3.31 -6.78 8.86
C ASN A 70 -2.79 -7.18 10.25
N GLY A 71 -3.68 -7.48 11.20
CA GLY A 71 -3.34 -7.96 12.53
C GLY A 71 -3.26 -6.87 13.62
N VAL A 72 -3.39 -5.57 13.28
CA VAL A 72 -3.56 -4.49 14.28
C VAL A 72 -5.03 -4.23 14.52
N THR A 73 -5.36 -3.65 15.68
CA THR A 73 -6.74 -3.32 16.09
C THR A 73 -6.89 -1.82 16.33
N SER A 74 -8.12 -1.35 16.45
CA SER A 74 -8.42 0.04 16.83
C SER A 74 -7.90 0.40 18.23
N GLU A 75 -7.80 -0.58 19.12
CA GLU A 75 -7.30 -0.43 20.49
C GLU A 75 -5.79 -0.48 20.58
N ASN A 76 -5.13 -1.14 19.63
CA ASN A 76 -3.68 -1.22 19.54
C ASN A 76 -3.19 -1.08 18.08
N LEU A 77 -2.72 0.11 17.74
CA LEU A 77 -2.35 0.49 16.38
C LEU A 77 -0.91 0.14 15.99
N LEU A 78 -0.06 -0.28 16.95
CA LEU A 78 1.38 -0.45 16.76
C LEU A 78 1.86 -1.90 16.88
N GLU A 79 0.98 -2.80 17.34
CA GLU A 79 1.30 -4.21 17.57
C GLU A 79 0.29 -5.13 16.90
N PHE A 80 0.75 -6.29 16.47
CA PHE A 80 -0.09 -7.30 15.84
C PHE A 80 -0.74 -8.19 16.92
N LEU A 81 -1.88 -7.75 17.47
CA LEU A 81 -2.59 -8.48 18.52
C LEU A 81 -3.72 -9.36 17.96
N ASP A 82 -4.25 -9.05 16.78
CA ASP A 82 -5.24 -9.87 16.10
C ASP A 82 -4.56 -10.87 15.16
N LEU A 83 -3.90 -11.88 15.75
CA LEU A 83 -3.21 -12.92 14.99
C LEU A 83 -4.17 -13.81 14.19
N GLU A 84 -5.40 -14.00 14.68
CA GLU A 84 -6.44 -14.72 13.95
C GLU A 84 -6.81 -13.98 12.67
N GLY A 85 -7.11 -12.68 12.77
CA GLY A 85 -7.36 -11.86 11.58
C GLY A 85 -6.18 -11.86 10.61
N PHE A 86 -4.96 -11.73 11.13
CA PHE A 86 -3.75 -11.80 10.29
C PHE A 86 -3.63 -13.14 9.56
N GLY A 87 -3.94 -14.25 10.23
CA GLY A 87 -3.92 -15.59 9.64
C GLY A 87 -4.97 -15.80 8.55
N GLN A 88 -6.11 -15.15 8.68
CA GLN A 88 -7.22 -15.20 7.70
C GLN A 88 -7.04 -14.23 6.53
N ASN A 89 -6.01 -13.36 6.54
CA ASN A 89 -5.76 -12.44 5.44
C ASN A 89 -5.48 -13.17 4.12
N ASN A 90 -5.81 -12.54 3.00
CA ASN A 90 -5.42 -12.95 1.64
C ASN A 90 -5.50 -11.76 0.66
N TYR A 91 -5.09 -11.98 -0.60
CA TYR A 91 -5.03 -10.90 -1.58
C TYR A 91 -6.41 -10.37 -2.01
N GLU A 92 -7.44 -11.21 -2.00
CA GLU A 92 -8.81 -10.78 -2.32
C GLU A 92 -9.33 -9.81 -1.25
N ILE A 93 -9.09 -10.10 0.04
CA ILE A 93 -9.42 -9.21 1.15
C ILE A 93 -8.72 -7.85 0.98
N GLU A 94 -7.42 -7.83 0.68
CA GLU A 94 -6.69 -6.58 0.51
C GLU A 94 -7.19 -5.75 -0.70
N LEU A 95 -7.56 -6.41 -1.80
CA LEU A 95 -8.16 -5.75 -2.96
C LEU A 95 -9.56 -5.19 -2.65
N ASP A 96 -10.36 -5.94 -1.91
CA ASP A 96 -11.69 -5.51 -1.49
C ASP A 96 -11.62 -4.36 -0.48
N ASP A 97 -10.64 -4.37 0.42
CA ASP A 97 -10.43 -3.29 1.39
C ASP A 97 -10.15 -1.96 0.69
N ILE A 98 -9.29 -1.94 -0.34
CA ILE A 98 -9.09 -0.73 -1.15
C ILE A 98 -10.41 -0.32 -1.80
N GLY A 99 -11.20 -1.28 -2.33
CA GLY A 99 -12.52 -1.01 -2.89
C GLY A 99 -13.46 -0.37 -1.89
N CYS A 100 -13.54 -0.88 -0.65
CA CYS A 100 -14.34 -0.29 0.42
C CYS A 100 -13.93 1.15 0.76
N VAL A 101 -12.62 1.45 0.73
CA VAL A 101 -12.14 2.83 0.93
C VAL A 101 -12.57 3.74 -0.22
N LEU A 102 -12.51 3.25 -1.47
CA LEU A 102 -12.99 4.00 -2.62
C LEU A 102 -14.51 4.25 -2.56
N ASP A 103 -15.29 3.23 -2.16
CA ASP A 103 -16.74 3.35 -1.95
C ASP A 103 -17.06 4.35 -0.81
N TRP A 104 -16.28 4.32 0.28
CA TRP A 104 -16.41 5.27 1.38
C TRP A 104 -16.13 6.71 0.93
N LEU A 105 -15.15 6.93 0.06
CA LEU A 105 -14.80 8.26 -0.46
C LEU A 105 -15.95 8.93 -1.22
N GLU A 106 -16.83 8.15 -1.85
CA GLU A 106 -17.99 8.67 -2.59
C GLU A 106 -19.10 9.19 -1.67
N VAL A 107 -19.22 8.64 -0.45
CA VAL A 107 -20.35 8.92 0.46
C VAL A 107 -19.94 9.62 1.76
N GLN A 108 -18.65 9.78 2.03
CA GLN A 108 -18.16 10.38 3.26
C GLN A 108 -18.51 11.87 3.37
N ASN A 109 -18.69 12.37 4.59
CA ASN A 109 -18.96 13.76 4.91
C ASN A 109 -18.01 14.36 5.98
N LEU A 110 -16.96 13.64 6.32
CA LEU A 110 -15.96 14.04 7.31
C LEU A 110 -14.97 15.06 6.75
N ILE A 111 -14.68 14.96 5.44
CA ILE A 111 -13.84 15.92 4.73
C ILE A 111 -14.79 16.82 3.94
N PRO A 112 -14.70 18.16 4.10
CA PRO A 112 -15.57 19.08 3.35
C PRO A 112 -15.43 18.87 1.84
N SER A 113 -16.53 18.86 1.11
CA SER A 113 -16.52 18.71 -0.37
C SER A 113 -15.75 19.80 -1.08
N SER A 114 -15.60 20.98 -0.45
CA SER A 114 -14.75 22.07 -0.95
C SER A 114 -13.25 21.79 -0.86
N GLU A 115 -12.83 20.73 -0.18
CA GLU A 115 -11.43 20.39 0.07
C GLU A 115 -10.96 19.12 -0.65
N ILE A 116 -11.88 18.30 -1.16
CA ILE A 116 -11.58 16.99 -1.73
C ILE A 116 -12.13 16.87 -3.15
N ASP A 117 -11.29 16.37 -4.07
CA ASP A 117 -11.69 15.94 -5.41
C ASP A 117 -11.77 14.42 -5.42
N SER A 118 -12.98 13.87 -5.29
CA SER A 118 -13.23 12.42 -5.25
C SER A 118 -13.11 11.75 -6.63
N GLU A 119 -12.98 12.50 -7.71
CA GLU A 119 -12.80 11.97 -9.06
C GLU A 119 -11.31 11.81 -9.42
N ASP A 120 -10.40 12.39 -8.61
CA ASP A 120 -8.96 12.28 -8.83
C ASP A 120 -8.29 11.54 -7.67
N ILE A 121 -8.23 10.22 -7.79
CA ILE A 121 -7.68 9.31 -6.78
C ILE A 121 -6.38 8.70 -7.29
N ASN A 122 -5.30 8.97 -6.60
CA ASN A 122 -3.96 8.46 -6.88
C ASN A 122 -3.59 7.39 -5.87
N LEU A 123 -3.31 6.17 -6.32
CA LEU A 123 -3.03 5.03 -5.43
C LEU A 123 -1.54 4.81 -5.29
N ILE A 124 -1.05 4.83 -4.05
CA ILE A 124 0.33 4.45 -3.69
C ILE A 124 0.31 3.09 -3.01
N GLY A 125 1.13 2.15 -3.48
CA GLY A 125 1.35 0.87 -2.80
C GLY A 125 2.81 0.62 -2.49
N HIS A 126 3.11 0.20 -1.25
CA HIS A 126 4.46 -0.18 -0.81
C HIS A 126 4.60 -1.70 -0.74
N SER A 127 5.69 -2.25 -1.27
CA SER A 127 6.04 -3.67 -1.14
C SER A 127 4.93 -4.60 -1.66
N ARG A 128 4.37 -5.51 -0.84
CA ARG A 128 3.19 -6.32 -1.19
C ARG A 128 1.99 -5.43 -1.53
N GLY A 129 1.75 -4.35 -0.78
CA GLY A 129 0.72 -3.38 -1.10
C GLY A 129 0.90 -2.74 -2.48
N GLY A 130 2.14 -2.66 -2.98
CA GLY A 130 2.42 -2.25 -4.36
C GLY A 130 1.92 -3.25 -5.40
N GLY A 131 2.08 -4.55 -5.16
CA GLY A 131 1.50 -5.60 -6.00
C GLY A 131 -0.03 -5.56 -6.01
N ILE A 132 -0.64 -5.37 -4.83
CA ILE A 132 -2.10 -5.19 -4.68
C ILE A 132 -2.57 -3.91 -5.38
N ALA A 133 -1.85 -2.80 -5.23
CA ALA A 133 -2.18 -1.54 -5.90
C ALA A 133 -2.14 -1.64 -7.43
N ILE A 134 -1.20 -2.42 -8.00
CA ILE A 134 -1.13 -2.69 -9.44
C ILE A 134 -2.41 -3.37 -9.92
N ILE A 135 -2.82 -4.46 -9.25
CA ILE A 135 -4.05 -5.17 -9.62
C ILE A 135 -5.25 -4.24 -9.48
N LYS A 136 -5.38 -3.55 -8.33
CA LYS A 136 -6.50 -2.65 -8.08
C LYS A 136 -6.58 -1.51 -9.10
N ALA A 137 -5.46 -0.89 -9.44
CA ALA A 137 -5.44 0.17 -10.46
C ALA A 137 -5.82 -0.33 -11.85
N SER A 138 -5.57 -1.60 -12.18
CA SER A 138 -5.94 -2.18 -13.47
C SER A 138 -7.45 -2.52 -13.56
N GLU A 139 -8.11 -2.81 -12.42
CA GLU A 139 -9.49 -3.25 -12.39
C GLU A 139 -10.51 -2.16 -11.96
N ASP A 140 -10.08 -1.06 -11.32
CA ASP A 140 -10.96 -0.02 -10.78
C ASP A 140 -10.72 1.32 -11.50
N SER A 141 -11.72 1.77 -12.24
CA SER A 141 -11.66 2.98 -13.08
C SER A 141 -11.56 4.28 -12.28
N ARG A 142 -11.93 4.29 -10.99
CA ARG A 142 -11.85 5.46 -10.11
C ARG A 142 -10.41 5.87 -9.79
N ILE A 143 -9.45 4.98 -9.98
CA ILE A 143 -8.04 5.30 -9.76
C ILE A 143 -7.48 6.01 -10.99
N SER A 144 -7.00 7.24 -10.81
CA SER A 144 -6.46 8.10 -11.88
C SER A 144 -5.00 7.80 -12.18
N SER A 145 -4.18 7.50 -11.18
CA SER A 145 -2.77 7.14 -11.35
C SER A 145 -2.29 6.13 -10.32
N LEU A 146 -1.20 5.46 -10.64
CA LEU A 146 -0.56 4.45 -9.79
C LEU A 146 0.87 4.87 -9.44
N ILE A 147 1.24 4.68 -8.18
CA ILE A 147 2.61 4.86 -7.69
C ILE A 147 3.00 3.60 -6.92
N THR A 148 4.11 3.00 -7.25
CA THR A 148 4.62 1.82 -6.54
C THR A 148 5.97 2.10 -5.90
N TRP A 149 6.07 1.84 -4.59
CA TRP A 149 7.29 1.97 -3.80
C TRP A 149 7.80 0.58 -3.42
N ALA A 150 8.99 0.21 -3.90
CA ALA A 150 9.62 -1.08 -3.60
C ALA A 150 8.67 -2.28 -3.74
N ALA A 151 7.83 -2.28 -4.80
CA ALA A 151 6.76 -3.25 -4.98
C ALA A 151 7.28 -4.65 -5.33
N VAL A 152 6.59 -5.70 -4.85
CA VAL A 152 6.85 -7.08 -5.23
C VAL A 152 6.71 -7.27 -6.73
N GLY A 153 7.57 -8.09 -7.33
CA GLY A 153 7.57 -8.34 -8.78
C GLY A 153 6.30 -9.08 -9.25
N THR A 154 5.84 -10.02 -8.44
CA THR A 154 4.64 -10.84 -8.66
C THR A 154 4.02 -11.17 -7.31
N LEU A 155 2.74 -11.62 -7.28
CA LEU A 155 2.06 -11.99 -6.03
C LEU A 155 2.34 -13.44 -5.59
N ASP A 156 3.00 -14.25 -6.40
CA ASP A 156 3.48 -15.57 -6.02
C ASP A 156 4.88 -15.59 -5.38
N TRP A 157 5.47 -14.42 -5.15
CA TRP A 157 6.86 -14.21 -4.71
C TRP A 157 7.27 -15.02 -3.47
N MET A 158 6.33 -15.35 -2.59
CA MET A 158 6.61 -16.09 -1.35
C MET A 158 6.33 -17.60 -1.47
N PHE A 159 5.66 -18.06 -2.51
CA PHE A 159 5.25 -19.46 -2.63
C PHE A 159 6.34 -20.34 -3.22
N ASN A 160 6.67 -21.42 -2.55
CA ASN A 160 7.52 -22.47 -3.10
C ASN A 160 6.90 -23.85 -2.84
N PRO A 161 7.20 -24.86 -3.69
CA PRO A 161 6.53 -26.16 -3.61
C PRO A 161 6.72 -26.90 -2.28
N GLY A 162 7.87 -26.72 -1.61
CA GLY A 162 8.13 -27.34 -0.30
C GLY A 162 7.24 -26.76 0.78
N MET A 163 7.25 -25.42 0.88
CA MET A 163 6.41 -24.68 1.81
C MET A 163 4.92 -24.97 1.60
N ILE A 164 4.44 -25.00 0.35
CA ILE A 164 3.03 -25.29 0.04
C ILE A 164 2.60 -26.67 0.54
N ARG A 165 3.44 -27.70 0.34
CA ARG A 165 3.13 -29.07 0.82
C ARG A 165 3.02 -29.13 2.34
N GLU A 166 3.98 -28.51 3.05
CA GLU A 166 3.96 -28.44 4.50
C GLU A 166 2.75 -27.65 5.01
N TRP A 167 2.52 -26.47 4.43
CA TRP A 167 1.39 -25.61 4.77
C TRP A 167 0.04 -26.31 4.57
N LYS A 168 -0.11 -27.06 3.48
CA LYS A 168 -1.31 -27.87 3.23
C LYS A 168 -1.51 -28.96 4.29
N ALA A 169 -0.42 -29.60 4.72
CA ALA A 169 -0.49 -30.69 5.70
C ALA A 169 -0.80 -30.17 7.12
N THR A 170 -0.30 -28.99 7.48
CA THR A 170 -0.45 -28.41 8.82
C THR A 170 -1.63 -27.44 8.94
N GLY A 171 -2.14 -26.93 7.80
CA GLY A 171 -3.16 -25.87 7.76
C GLY A 171 -2.62 -24.46 8.07
N VAL A 172 -1.41 -24.33 8.60
CA VAL A 172 -0.81 -23.05 9.01
C VAL A 172 0.69 -23.01 8.69
N HIS A 173 1.15 -21.86 8.20
CA HIS A 173 2.56 -21.53 8.07
C HIS A 173 2.89 -20.37 9.01
N LEU A 174 3.88 -20.54 9.88
CA LEU A 174 4.33 -19.52 10.81
C LEU A 174 5.42 -18.67 10.18
N ILE A 175 5.26 -17.36 10.22
CA ILE A 175 6.27 -16.41 9.81
C ILE A 175 6.74 -15.60 11.00
N ILE A 176 8.02 -15.21 10.99
CA ILE A 176 8.60 -14.41 12.07
C ILE A 176 8.51 -12.92 11.71
N ASN A 177 7.98 -12.12 12.64
CA ASN A 177 8.11 -10.67 12.55
C ASN A 177 9.57 -10.29 12.88
N GLY A 178 10.28 -9.73 11.91
CA GLY A 178 11.69 -9.40 12.07
C GLY A 178 11.98 -8.41 13.21
N ARG A 179 11.03 -7.50 13.51
CA ARG A 179 11.14 -6.48 14.55
C ARG A 179 10.85 -7.03 15.96
N THR A 180 9.73 -7.72 16.13
CA THR A 180 9.24 -8.14 17.45
C THR A 180 9.59 -9.59 17.80
N LYS A 181 10.08 -10.37 16.83
CA LYS A 181 10.29 -11.81 16.91
C LYS A 181 9.02 -12.63 17.16
N GLN A 182 7.86 -12.00 17.01
CA GLN A 182 6.57 -12.65 17.15
C GLN A 182 6.35 -13.65 16.01
N GLU A 183 5.85 -14.83 16.33
CA GLU A 183 5.35 -15.80 15.37
C GLU A 183 3.95 -15.37 14.93
N MET A 184 3.76 -15.28 13.61
CA MET A 184 2.52 -14.82 13.01
C MET A 184 2.00 -15.89 12.06
N PRO A 185 0.75 -16.35 12.22
CA PRO A 185 0.21 -17.42 11.38
C PRO A 185 -0.20 -16.91 10.00
N LEU A 186 -0.04 -17.76 8.99
CA LEU A 186 -0.72 -17.67 7.72
C LEU A 186 -1.50 -18.97 7.53
N TYR A 187 -2.83 -18.90 7.40
CA TYR A 187 -3.64 -20.10 7.18
C TYR A 187 -3.62 -20.51 5.72
N TYR A 188 -3.75 -21.80 5.45
CA TYR A 188 -3.60 -22.36 4.11
C TYR A 188 -4.60 -21.78 3.09
N GLN A 189 -5.73 -21.24 3.55
CA GLN A 189 -6.69 -20.52 2.72
C GLN A 189 -6.07 -19.36 1.92
N PHE A 190 -4.95 -18.78 2.42
CA PHE A 190 -4.22 -17.74 1.68
C PHE A 190 -3.72 -18.28 0.32
N TYR A 191 -3.12 -19.46 0.34
CA TYR A 191 -2.66 -20.11 -0.89
C TYR A 191 -3.83 -20.59 -1.75
N GLU A 192 -4.88 -21.17 -1.15
CA GLU A 192 -6.09 -21.59 -1.89
C GLU A 192 -6.77 -20.41 -2.60
N ASN A 193 -6.86 -19.26 -1.92
CA ASN A 193 -7.36 -18.02 -2.51
C ASN A 193 -6.48 -17.55 -3.68
N PHE A 194 -5.15 -17.60 -3.52
CA PHE A 194 -4.23 -17.26 -4.61
C PHE A 194 -4.38 -18.22 -5.80
N GLU A 195 -4.40 -19.54 -5.55
CA GLU A 195 -4.51 -20.55 -6.59
C GLU A 195 -5.82 -20.41 -7.39
N LYS A 196 -6.93 -20.16 -6.70
CA LYS A 196 -8.25 -19.93 -7.31
C LYS A 196 -8.27 -18.67 -8.18
N ASN A 197 -7.54 -17.63 -7.79
CA ASN A 197 -7.59 -16.30 -8.41
C ASN A 197 -6.31 -15.95 -9.21
N GLN A 198 -5.49 -16.91 -9.63
CA GLN A 198 -4.20 -16.67 -10.30
C GLN A 198 -4.30 -15.70 -11.48
N LYS A 199 -5.39 -15.78 -12.27
CA LYS A 199 -5.60 -14.89 -13.43
C LYS A 199 -5.82 -13.43 -13.01
N ARG A 200 -6.57 -13.20 -11.92
CA ARG A 200 -6.80 -11.86 -11.37
C ARG A 200 -5.52 -11.30 -10.76
N PHE A 201 -4.74 -12.16 -10.10
CA PHE A 201 -3.51 -11.76 -9.38
C PHE A 201 -2.26 -11.72 -10.28
N ASP A 202 -2.42 -11.77 -11.59
CA ASP A 202 -1.30 -11.69 -12.54
C ASP A 202 -0.86 -10.23 -12.75
N VAL A 203 0.14 -9.81 -11.96
CA VAL A 203 0.77 -8.48 -12.00
C VAL A 203 1.26 -8.12 -13.41
N LYS A 204 1.80 -9.09 -14.16
CA LYS A 204 2.29 -8.88 -15.51
C LYS A 204 1.15 -8.49 -16.48
N SER A 205 0.05 -9.23 -16.42
CA SER A 205 -1.13 -8.94 -17.27
C SER A 205 -1.76 -7.61 -16.87
N ALA A 206 -1.88 -7.32 -15.57
CA ALA A 206 -2.38 -6.05 -15.06
C ALA A 206 -1.54 -4.86 -15.56
N LEU A 207 -0.21 -4.94 -15.49
CA LEU A 207 0.69 -3.87 -15.96
C LEU A 207 0.67 -3.70 -17.47
N LYS A 208 0.54 -4.78 -18.25
CA LYS A 208 0.42 -4.69 -19.71
C LYS A 208 -0.86 -4.02 -20.19
N GLY A 209 -1.94 -4.15 -19.43
CA GLY A 209 -3.22 -3.51 -19.69
C GLY A 209 -3.40 -2.15 -19.01
N LEU A 210 -2.43 -1.68 -18.24
CA LEU A 210 -2.56 -0.44 -17.48
C LEU A 210 -2.31 0.77 -18.37
N GLU A 211 -3.38 1.52 -18.68
CA GLU A 211 -3.30 2.76 -19.47
C GLU A 211 -3.07 4.00 -18.60
N LYS A 212 -3.18 3.86 -17.28
CA LYS A 212 -3.02 4.96 -16.31
C LYS A 212 -1.55 5.36 -16.13
N PRO A 213 -1.26 6.64 -15.84
CA PRO A 213 0.08 7.07 -15.45
C PRO A 213 0.62 6.21 -14.29
N HIS A 214 1.85 5.74 -14.41
CA HIS A 214 2.46 4.87 -13.41
C HIS A 214 3.89 5.34 -13.08
N LEU A 215 4.15 5.61 -11.80
CA LEU A 215 5.47 5.87 -11.25
C LEU A 215 5.96 4.66 -10.47
N ILE A 216 7.12 4.13 -10.83
CA ILE A 216 7.80 3.03 -10.15
C ILE A 216 9.02 3.61 -9.42
N ILE A 217 9.09 3.48 -8.10
CA ILE A 217 10.27 3.90 -7.31
C ILE A 217 10.84 2.69 -6.56
N GLN A 218 12.16 2.49 -6.72
CA GLN A 218 12.87 1.36 -6.11
C GLN A 218 14.21 1.79 -5.54
N GLY A 219 14.53 1.32 -4.33
CA GLY A 219 15.86 1.48 -3.74
C GLY A 219 16.87 0.50 -4.35
N THR A 220 18.11 0.97 -4.64
CA THR A 220 19.13 0.09 -5.24
C THR A 220 19.75 -0.87 -4.24
N ASN A 221 19.62 -0.62 -2.94
CA ASN A 221 20.13 -1.46 -1.85
C ASN A 221 18.98 -2.13 -1.04
N ASP A 222 17.86 -2.42 -1.70
CA ASP A 222 16.72 -3.09 -1.07
C ASP A 222 17.01 -4.58 -0.85
N PRO A 223 17.09 -5.04 0.42
CA PRO A 223 17.38 -6.45 0.72
C PRO A 223 16.16 -7.37 0.61
N ALA A 224 14.94 -6.79 0.53
CA ALA A 224 13.71 -7.57 0.51
C ALA A 224 13.17 -7.76 -0.91
N ILE A 225 13.16 -6.68 -1.71
CA ILE A 225 12.67 -6.70 -3.09
C ILE A 225 13.79 -6.25 -4.03
N PRO A 226 14.27 -7.15 -4.91
CA PRO A 226 15.38 -6.82 -5.79
C PRO A 226 14.98 -5.78 -6.85
N VAL A 227 15.91 -4.93 -7.26
CA VAL A 227 15.74 -3.95 -8.35
C VAL A 227 15.20 -4.57 -9.64
N ALA A 228 15.47 -5.87 -9.85
CA ALA A 228 14.94 -6.63 -10.98
C ALA A 228 13.40 -6.57 -11.05
N SER A 229 12.70 -6.55 -9.91
CA SER A 229 11.24 -6.44 -9.84
C SER A 229 10.75 -5.13 -10.47
N ALA A 230 11.35 -4.00 -10.12
CA ALA A 230 11.01 -2.70 -10.71
C ALA A 230 11.34 -2.63 -12.21
N LYS A 231 12.45 -3.23 -12.63
CA LYS A 231 12.82 -3.33 -14.05
C LYS A 231 11.82 -4.19 -14.83
N LEU A 232 11.33 -5.30 -14.27
CA LEU A 232 10.26 -6.12 -14.87
C LEU A 232 8.95 -5.32 -15.00
N HIS A 233 8.56 -4.57 -13.98
CA HIS A 233 7.37 -3.71 -14.04
C HIS A 233 7.50 -2.67 -15.16
N LYS A 234 8.66 -2.02 -15.30
CA LYS A 234 8.95 -1.10 -16.41
C LYS A 234 8.91 -1.78 -17.77
N GLN A 235 9.41 -3.03 -17.86
CA GLN A 235 9.34 -3.82 -19.08
C GLN A 235 7.91 -4.19 -19.46
N TRP A 236 7.06 -4.53 -18.48
CA TRP A 236 5.66 -4.89 -18.72
C TRP A 236 4.76 -3.67 -18.96
N ASN A 237 5.11 -2.52 -18.40
CA ASN A 237 4.48 -1.22 -18.69
C ASN A 237 5.53 -0.21 -19.16
N PRO A 238 5.84 -0.18 -20.47
CA PRO A 238 6.87 0.72 -21.02
C PRO A 238 6.55 2.21 -20.86
N SER A 239 5.30 2.60 -20.67
CA SER A 239 4.88 3.99 -20.43
C SER A 239 5.19 4.47 -19.01
N ALA A 240 5.34 3.56 -18.04
CA ALA A 240 5.63 3.91 -16.65
C ALA A 240 6.94 4.70 -16.52
N THR A 241 7.03 5.61 -15.56
CA THR A 241 8.27 6.26 -15.16
C THR A 241 8.99 5.41 -14.10
N LEU A 242 10.24 5.02 -14.33
CA LEU A 242 11.07 4.30 -13.36
C LEU A 242 12.09 5.24 -12.72
N VAL A 243 12.09 5.28 -11.39
CA VAL A 243 13.09 5.98 -10.57
C VAL A 243 13.81 4.98 -9.68
N LEU A 244 15.14 4.95 -9.76
CA LEU A 244 16.00 4.18 -8.87
C LEU A 244 16.65 5.16 -7.89
N ILE A 245 16.44 4.96 -6.58
CA ILE A 245 17.08 5.76 -5.54
C ILE A 245 18.33 5.01 -5.07
N GLU A 246 19.49 5.61 -5.34
CA GLU A 246 20.78 5.01 -5.05
C GLU A 246 20.96 4.78 -3.54
N SER A 247 21.47 3.60 -3.18
CA SER A 247 21.72 3.17 -1.79
C SER A 247 20.49 3.09 -0.88
N ALA A 248 19.28 3.38 -1.35
CA ALA A 248 18.06 3.27 -0.55
C ALA A 248 17.71 1.81 -0.26
N ASP A 249 17.29 1.54 0.97
CA ASP A 249 16.78 0.24 1.41
C ASP A 249 15.27 0.08 1.10
N HIS A 250 14.68 -1.04 1.56
CA HIS A 250 13.27 -1.39 1.33
C HIS A 250 12.26 -0.34 1.82
N VAL A 251 12.60 0.43 2.82
CA VAL A 251 11.75 1.44 3.46
C VAL A 251 12.33 2.85 3.31
N PHE A 252 13.29 3.02 2.37
CA PHE A 252 13.90 4.30 2.02
C PHE A 252 14.50 5.01 3.25
N ASP A 253 15.27 4.29 4.05
CA ASP A 253 15.89 4.70 5.33
C ASP A 253 14.87 4.98 6.45
N GLY A 254 13.58 4.72 6.24
CA GLY A 254 12.57 4.79 7.28
C GLY A 254 12.88 3.80 8.42
N ARG A 255 12.55 4.16 9.64
CA ARG A 255 12.69 3.28 10.83
C ARG A 255 11.45 3.40 11.70
N HIS A 256 11.15 2.35 12.43
CA HIS A 256 10.04 2.37 13.38
C HIS A 256 10.57 2.05 14.80
N PRO A 257 10.18 2.86 15.80
CA PRO A 257 9.39 4.08 15.73
C PRO A 257 10.17 5.25 15.09
N PHE A 258 9.46 6.23 14.52
CA PHE A 258 10.04 7.43 13.95
C PHE A 258 9.62 8.67 14.74
N SER A 259 10.59 9.37 15.32
CA SER A 259 10.38 10.61 16.08
C SER A 259 11.10 11.83 15.47
N GLY A 260 11.66 11.66 14.26
CA GLY A 260 12.42 12.70 13.58
C GLY A 260 11.54 13.85 13.08
N LYS A 261 12.05 15.08 13.21
CA LYS A 261 11.38 16.28 12.64
C LYS A 261 11.55 16.38 11.12
N LYS A 262 12.59 15.77 10.56
CA LYS A 262 12.90 15.74 9.12
C LYS A 262 12.90 14.30 8.63
N LEU A 263 12.47 14.10 7.39
CA LEU A 263 12.58 12.80 6.74
C LEU A 263 14.05 12.40 6.55
N PRO A 264 14.37 11.10 6.62
CA PRO A 264 15.65 10.57 6.15
C PRO A 264 15.88 10.95 4.68
N LEU A 265 17.14 10.98 4.26
CA LEU A 265 17.52 11.46 2.92
C LEU A 265 16.78 10.72 1.80
N ASN A 266 16.81 9.39 1.82
CA ASN A 266 16.19 8.60 0.76
C ASN A 266 14.64 8.66 0.82
N THR A 267 14.06 8.79 2.02
CA THR A 267 12.61 9.04 2.18
C THR A 267 12.23 10.42 1.61
N ASP A 268 13.03 11.45 1.81
CA ASP A 268 12.79 12.80 1.26
C ASP A 268 12.88 12.78 -0.29
N ILE A 269 13.85 12.06 -0.86
CA ILE A 269 13.97 11.85 -2.31
C ILE A 269 12.73 11.12 -2.86
N LEU A 270 12.28 10.04 -2.20
CA LEU A 270 11.06 9.31 -2.53
C LEU A 270 9.85 10.26 -2.61
N VAL A 271 9.67 11.08 -1.57
CA VAL A 271 8.53 12.01 -1.47
C VAL A 271 8.57 13.07 -2.57
N ARG A 272 9.76 13.63 -2.87
CA ARG A 272 9.90 14.61 -3.96
C ARG A 272 9.51 14.02 -5.31
N HIS A 273 10.04 12.85 -5.67
CA HIS A 273 9.66 12.19 -6.93
C HIS A 273 8.17 11.89 -6.99
N THR A 274 7.57 11.48 -5.86
CA THR A 274 6.13 11.23 -5.76
C THR A 274 5.33 12.51 -6.00
N ILE A 275 5.67 13.61 -5.31
CA ILE A 275 4.98 14.91 -5.46
C ILE A 275 5.15 15.47 -6.88
N ASP A 276 6.35 15.38 -7.44
CA ASP A 276 6.61 15.86 -8.81
C ASP A 276 5.81 15.07 -9.86
N PHE A 277 5.63 13.77 -9.67
CA PHE A 277 4.79 12.95 -10.53
C PHE A 277 3.32 13.33 -10.39
N LEU A 278 2.82 13.41 -9.16
CA LEU A 278 1.44 13.82 -8.88
C LEU A 278 1.11 15.18 -9.50
N LYS A 279 1.98 16.18 -9.39
CA LYS A 279 1.76 17.51 -9.97
C LYS A 279 1.75 17.54 -11.49
N LYS A 280 2.46 16.63 -12.16
CA LYS A 280 2.49 16.52 -13.62
C LYS A 280 1.26 15.83 -14.19
N SER A 281 0.61 14.98 -13.42
CA SER A 281 -0.61 14.28 -13.83
C SER A 281 -1.84 15.21 -13.85
N PHE A 282 -1.70 16.46 -13.36
CA PHE A 282 -2.76 17.50 -13.33
C PHE A 282 -2.61 18.59 -14.41
N LEU A 283 -1.56 18.55 -15.22
CA LEU A 283 -1.36 19.47 -16.34
C LEU A 283 -1.73 18.82 -17.67
#